data_7363b1741392701071ba51cc7f404ea0
#
_entry.id   7363b1741392701071ba51cc7f404ea0
#
_cell.length_a   1.000
_cell.length_b   1.000
_cell.length_c   1.000
_cell.angle_alpha   90.00
_cell.angle_beta   90.00
_cell.angle_gamma   90.00
#
_symmetry.space_group_name_H-M   'P 1'
#
loop_
_entity.id
_entity.type
_entity.pdbx_description
1 polymer ?
#
loop_
_entity_poly.entity_id
_entity_poly.type
_entity_poly.pdbx_seq_one_letter_code
_entity_poly.pdbx_strand_id
1 'polypeptide(L)'
;VIDRQKAGQRGVSALIEVRVSPEAEGGFDRMARRIARFDQVRDCYLMSGGYDLAVIVEAEDLLEVATFVAEKLSTLGGVLSTATRFQLKAYKEGGFSVGATGDEARLLIAP
;
A
#
# COMPACT_ATOMS: atom_id res chain seq x y z
N VAL A 1 10.53 10.12 10.48
CA VAL A 1 10.25 11.08 9.45
C VAL A 1 11.31 11.04 8.40
N ILE A 2 12.49 11.39 8.76
CA ILE A 2 13.63 11.27 7.86
C ILE A 2 13.83 9.82 7.48
N ASP A 3 13.56 8.97 8.40
CA ASP A 3 13.71 7.54 8.20
C ASP A 3 12.78 7.02 7.14
N ARG A 4 11.62 7.63 7.01
CA ARG A 4 10.68 7.20 6.00
C ARG A 4 11.25 7.39 4.61
N GLN A 5 11.92 8.49 4.39
CA GLN A 5 12.54 8.72 3.10
C GLN A 5 13.67 7.74 2.85
N LYS A 6 14.43 7.44 3.87
CA LYS A 6 15.47 6.44 3.75
C LYS A 6 14.89 5.07 3.45
N ALA A 7 13.84 4.72 4.16
CA ALA A 7 13.17 3.45 3.91
C ALA A 7 12.64 3.41 2.49
N GLY A 8 12.12 4.53 2.02
CA GLY A 8 11.63 4.59 0.66
C GLY A 8 12.69 4.39 -0.38
N GLN A 9 13.93 4.70 -0.05
CA GLN A 9 15.03 4.49 -0.99
C GLN A 9 15.45 3.04 -1.06
N ARG A 10 15.21 2.28 0.01
CA ARG A 10 15.64 0.90 0.09
C ARG A 10 14.52 -0.10 -0.05
N GLY A 11 13.33 0.31 0.28
CA GLY A 11 12.21 -0.61 0.34
C GLY A 11 11.28 -0.42 -0.81
N VAL A 12 10.19 -1.18 -0.75
CA VAL A 12 9.13 -1.07 -1.73
C VAL A 12 7.84 -0.75 -1.03
N SER A 13 6.98 -0.01 -1.73
CA SER A 13 5.62 0.25 -1.30
C SER A 13 4.68 -0.48 -2.23
N ALA A 14 3.63 -1.03 -1.66
CA ALA A 14 2.64 -1.74 -2.44
C ALA A 14 1.26 -1.31 -2.03
N LEU A 15 0.38 -1.19 -3.01
CA LEU A 15 -1.05 -1.02 -2.78
C LEU A 15 -1.70 -2.37 -3.04
N ILE A 16 -2.37 -2.90 -2.03
CA ILE A 16 -3.06 -4.17 -2.18
C ILE A 16 -4.55 -3.88 -2.19
N GLU A 17 -5.19 -4.19 -3.30
CA GLU A 17 -6.63 -4.06 -3.44
C GLU A 17 -7.27 -5.32 -2.93
N VAL A 18 -8.08 -5.21 -1.91
CA VAL A 18 -8.68 -6.37 -1.26
C VAL A 18 -10.18 -6.35 -1.46
N ARG A 19 -10.72 -7.47 -1.92
CA ARG A 19 -12.17 -7.65 -2.00
C ARG A 19 -12.59 -8.51 -0.84
N VAL A 20 -13.64 -8.08 -0.16
CA VAL A 20 -14.09 -8.71 1.06
C VAL A 20 -15.53 -9.18 0.85
N SER A 21 -15.86 -10.36 1.35
CA SER A 21 -17.20 -10.86 1.30
C SER A 21 -18.11 -9.96 2.13
N PRO A 22 -19.24 -9.52 1.59
CA PRO A 22 -20.18 -8.74 2.40
C PRO A 22 -20.74 -9.54 3.56
N GLU A 23 -20.57 -10.86 3.53
CA GLU A 23 -21.05 -11.73 4.59
C GLU A 23 -19.97 -12.06 5.60
N ALA A 24 -18.80 -11.45 5.48
CA ALA A 24 -17.75 -11.68 6.44
C ALA A 24 -18.21 -11.27 7.82
N GLU A 25 -17.79 -12.04 8.82
CA GLU A 25 -18.21 -11.81 10.18
C GLU A 25 -17.82 -10.40 10.62
N GLY A 26 -18.79 -9.61 11.08
CA GLY A 26 -18.54 -8.23 11.47
C GLY A 26 -18.47 -7.26 10.32
N GLY A 27 -18.61 -7.75 9.08
CA GLY A 27 -18.65 -6.89 7.90
C GLY A 27 -17.30 -6.31 7.54
N PHE A 28 -17.36 -5.29 6.68
CA PHE A 28 -16.14 -4.63 6.20
C PHE A 28 -15.34 -3.99 7.31
N ASP A 29 -16.04 -3.39 8.27
CA ASP A 29 -15.37 -2.65 9.33
C ASP A 29 -14.45 -3.56 10.14
N ARG A 30 -14.98 -4.72 10.51
CA ARG A 30 -14.18 -5.64 11.32
C ARG A 30 -12.99 -6.17 10.55
N MET A 31 -13.21 -6.49 9.28
CA MET A 31 -12.12 -6.99 8.46
C MET A 31 -11.04 -5.94 8.28
N ALA A 32 -11.45 -4.69 8.04
CA ALA A 32 -10.50 -3.61 7.88
C ALA A 32 -9.67 -3.42 9.14
N ARG A 33 -10.31 -3.50 10.31
CA ARG A 33 -9.58 -3.34 11.57
C ARG A 33 -8.60 -4.47 11.80
N ARG A 34 -8.96 -5.69 11.39
CA ARG A 34 -8.05 -6.83 11.52
C ARG A 34 -6.83 -6.66 10.63
N ILE A 35 -7.06 -6.23 9.40
CA ILE A 35 -5.95 -6.01 8.46
C ILE A 35 -5.05 -4.89 8.95
N ALA A 36 -5.65 -3.84 9.48
CA ALA A 36 -4.89 -2.69 9.95
C ALA A 36 -3.97 -3.02 11.12
N ARG A 37 -4.18 -4.16 11.78
CA ARG A 37 -3.34 -4.55 12.91
C ARG A 37 -2.03 -5.21 12.51
N PHE A 38 -1.90 -5.64 11.26
CA PHE A 38 -0.64 -6.23 10.83
C PHE A 38 0.45 -5.17 10.81
N ASP A 39 1.61 -5.54 11.30
CA ASP A 39 2.74 -4.61 11.37
C ASP A 39 3.18 -4.12 10.00
N GLN A 40 3.01 -4.94 8.98
CA GLN A 40 3.41 -4.58 7.63
C GLN A 40 2.51 -3.52 7.02
N VAL A 41 1.30 -3.33 7.56
CA VAL A 41 0.33 -2.40 6.99
C VAL A 41 0.59 -1.00 7.51
N ARG A 42 0.86 -0.09 6.59
CA ARG A 42 1.02 1.31 6.95
C ARG A 42 -0.32 2.04 6.94
N ASP A 43 -1.13 1.80 5.93
CA ASP A 43 -2.44 2.44 5.80
C ASP A 43 -3.46 1.43 5.34
N CYS A 44 -4.70 1.66 5.73
CA CYS A 44 -5.81 0.81 5.30
C CYS A 44 -7.04 1.68 5.17
N TYR A 45 -7.64 1.68 3.98
CA TYR A 45 -8.78 2.53 3.67
C TYR A 45 -9.93 1.71 3.12
N LEU A 46 -11.14 2.11 3.48
CA LEU A 46 -12.33 1.59 2.82
C LEU A 46 -12.55 2.39 1.56
N MET A 47 -12.71 1.71 0.44
CA MET A 47 -12.80 2.34 -0.86
C MET A 47 -14.12 2.03 -1.52
N SER A 48 -14.54 2.91 -2.41
CA SER A 48 -15.63 2.62 -3.32
C SER A 48 -15.05 2.18 -4.65
N GLY A 49 -15.82 1.40 -5.40
CA GLY A 49 -15.39 0.99 -6.73
C GLY A 49 -15.19 -0.51 -6.83
N GLY A 50 -14.18 -0.91 -7.57
CA GLY A 50 -13.99 -2.31 -7.92
C GLY A 50 -13.43 -3.19 -6.82
N TYR A 51 -12.97 -2.61 -5.73
CA TYR A 51 -12.50 -3.37 -4.58
C TYR A 51 -12.94 -2.64 -3.32
N ASP A 52 -12.76 -3.29 -2.18
CA ASP A 52 -13.35 -2.79 -0.94
C ASP A 52 -12.35 -2.11 -0.02
N LEU A 53 -11.14 -2.63 0.05
CA LEU A 53 -10.12 -2.06 0.93
C LEU A 53 -8.85 -1.81 0.15
N ALA A 54 -8.24 -0.65 0.42
CA ALA A 54 -6.92 -0.32 -0.09
C ALA A 54 -5.94 -0.44 1.06
N VAL A 55 -5.00 -1.37 0.94
CA VAL A 55 -4.04 -1.65 1.99
C VAL A 55 -2.66 -1.24 1.50
N ILE A 56 -2.04 -0.31 2.20
CA ILE A 56 -0.71 0.16 1.83
C ILE A 56 0.30 -0.53 2.71
N VAL A 57 1.25 -1.21 2.09
CA VAL A 57 2.27 -1.98 2.78
C VAL A 57 3.64 -1.46 2.37
N GLU A 58 4.52 -1.32 3.34
CA GLU A 58 5.92 -1.00 3.08
C GLU A 58 6.77 -2.16 3.54
N ALA A 59 7.68 -2.58 2.70
CA ALA A 59 8.50 -3.75 2.97
C ALA A 59 9.87 -3.54 2.38
N GLU A 60 10.81 -4.41 2.71
CA GLU A 60 12.16 -4.26 2.24
C GLU A 60 12.33 -4.68 0.79
N ASP A 61 11.54 -5.66 0.36
CA ASP A 61 11.62 -6.12 -1.02
C ASP A 61 10.29 -6.70 -1.47
N LEU A 62 10.25 -7.06 -2.74
CA LEU A 62 9.02 -7.59 -3.34
C LEU A 62 8.62 -8.91 -2.73
N LEU A 63 9.59 -9.72 -2.36
CA LEU A 63 9.30 -11.02 -1.79
C LEU A 63 8.58 -10.89 -0.46
N GLU A 64 8.99 -9.92 0.33
CA GLU A 64 8.35 -9.70 1.62
C GLU A 64 6.88 -9.32 1.44
N VAL A 65 6.59 -8.48 0.45
CA VAL A 65 5.20 -8.12 0.16
C VAL A 65 4.42 -9.33 -0.28
N ALA A 66 4.98 -10.10 -1.21
CA ALA A 66 4.29 -11.28 -1.73
C ALA A 66 4.03 -12.30 -0.62
N THR A 67 4.97 -12.48 0.26
CA THR A 67 4.83 -13.41 1.38
C THR A 67 3.73 -12.93 2.32
N PHE A 68 3.71 -11.64 2.62
CA PHE A 68 2.69 -11.09 3.48
C PHE A 68 1.29 -11.32 2.89
N VAL A 69 1.13 -11.05 1.60
CA VAL A 69 -0.17 -11.25 0.97
C VAL A 69 -0.56 -12.72 1.00
N ALA A 70 0.36 -13.58 0.63
CA ALA A 70 0.05 -15.01 0.52
C ALA A 70 -0.24 -15.64 1.88
N GLU A 71 0.51 -15.24 2.90
CA GLU A 71 0.41 -15.91 4.18
C GLU A 71 -0.53 -15.25 5.15
N LYS A 72 -0.74 -13.95 5.02
CA LYS A 72 -1.52 -13.22 6.00
C LYS A 72 -2.82 -12.67 5.47
N LEU A 73 -2.79 -12.05 4.29
CA LEU A 73 -4.02 -11.46 3.77
C LEU A 73 -4.92 -12.50 3.12
N SER A 74 -4.36 -13.30 2.23
CA SER A 74 -5.18 -14.24 1.46
C SER A 74 -5.78 -15.35 2.32
N THR A 75 -5.22 -15.56 3.50
CA THR A 75 -5.70 -16.62 4.39
C THR A 75 -6.77 -16.15 5.35
N LEU A 76 -7.06 -14.85 5.39
CA LEU A 76 -8.12 -14.37 6.26
C LEU A 76 -9.47 -14.78 5.72
N GLY A 77 -10.31 -15.33 6.62
CA GLY A 77 -11.67 -15.66 6.22
C GLY A 77 -12.40 -14.39 5.86
N GLY A 78 -13.07 -14.42 4.73
CA GLY A 78 -13.80 -13.25 4.25
C GLY A 78 -13.06 -12.46 3.17
N VAL A 79 -11.79 -12.71 2.97
CA VAL A 79 -11.07 -12.10 1.85
C VAL A 79 -11.35 -12.92 0.61
N LEU A 80 -11.97 -12.29 -0.37
CA LEU A 80 -12.32 -12.96 -1.63
C LEU A 80 -11.17 -12.98 -2.61
N SER A 81 -10.49 -11.86 -2.73
CA SER A 81 -9.37 -11.77 -3.66
C SER A 81 -8.49 -10.60 -3.29
N THR A 82 -7.27 -10.65 -3.76
CA THR A 82 -6.31 -9.56 -3.57
C THR A 82 -5.62 -9.28 -4.90
N ALA A 83 -5.27 -8.02 -5.10
CA ALA A 83 -4.47 -7.63 -6.25
C ALA A 83 -3.38 -6.71 -5.73
N THR A 84 -2.13 -7.10 -5.96
CA THR A 84 -1.00 -6.34 -5.45
C THR A 84 -0.43 -5.47 -6.55
N ARG A 85 -0.29 -4.18 -6.26
CA ARG A 85 0.27 -3.21 -7.19
C ARG A 85 1.45 -2.54 -6.53
N PHE A 86 2.59 -2.61 -7.18
CA PHE A 86 3.81 -2.02 -6.62
C PHE A 86 3.96 -0.59 -7.11
N GLN A 87 4.34 0.28 -6.18
CA GLN A 87 4.67 1.65 -6.53
C GLN A 87 6.08 1.63 -7.14
N LEU A 88 6.17 2.00 -8.41
CA LEU A 88 7.44 1.93 -9.11
C LEU A 88 8.24 3.22 -8.93
N LYS A 89 7.57 4.35 -8.87
CA LYS A 89 8.24 5.62 -8.75
C LYS A 89 7.26 6.67 -8.25
N ALA A 90 7.74 7.55 -7.40
CA ALA A 90 6.94 8.66 -6.92
C ALA A 90 7.38 9.92 -7.66
N TYR A 91 6.44 10.63 -8.24
CA TYR A 91 6.72 11.92 -8.87
C TYR A 91 6.34 13.07 -7.97
N LYS A 92 5.43 12.82 -7.06
CA LYS A 92 4.98 13.82 -6.10
C LYS A 92 4.48 13.09 -4.87
N GLU A 93 4.87 13.58 -3.72
CA GLU A 93 4.52 12.89 -2.49
C GLU A 93 4.34 13.92 -1.39
N GLY A 94 3.22 13.79 -0.67
CA GLY A 94 2.92 14.75 0.38
C GLY A 94 2.78 16.16 -0.12
N GLY A 95 2.46 16.33 -1.41
CA GLY A 95 2.33 17.64 -2.00
C GLY A 95 3.63 18.18 -2.58
N PHE A 96 4.72 17.44 -2.47
CA PHE A 96 6.03 17.89 -2.93
C PHE A 96 6.54 16.99 -4.03
N SER A 97 7.28 17.58 -4.97
CA SER A 97 7.93 16.80 -6.02
C SER A 97 8.99 15.91 -5.40
N VAL A 98 9.10 14.69 -5.91
CA VAL A 98 9.96 13.67 -5.34
C VAL A 98 10.84 13.08 -6.43
N GLY A 99 12.07 12.73 -6.05
CA GLY A 99 12.94 11.97 -6.90
C GLY A 99 13.63 12.77 -7.99
N ALA A 100 13.48 14.09 -8.00
CA ALA A 100 14.11 14.92 -9.01
C ALA A 100 15.54 15.24 -8.61
N THR A 101 16.45 15.10 -9.57
CA THR A 101 17.80 15.64 -9.41
C THR A 101 17.73 17.14 -9.63
N GLY A 102 18.86 17.80 -9.44
CA GLY A 102 18.90 19.24 -9.68
C GLY A 102 18.41 19.61 -11.07
N ASP A 103 18.82 18.85 -12.06
CA ASP A 103 18.40 19.14 -13.44
C ASP A 103 16.91 18.86 -13.64
N GLU A 104 16.45 17.77 -13.10
CA GLU A 104 15.02 17.46 -13.18
C GLU A 104 14.19 18.50 -12.46
N ALA A 105 14.68 18.95 -11.32
CA ALA A 105 13.96 19.97 -10.57
C ALA A 105 13.83 21.24 -11.38
N ARG A 106 14.90 21.61 -12.09
CA ARG A 106 14.84 22.79 -12.95
C ARG A 106 13.86 22.62 -14.07
N LEU A 107 13.81 21.44 -14.66
CA LEU A 107 12.84 21.18 -15.73
C LEU A 107 11.42 21.24 -15.23
N LEU A 108 11.19 20.76 -14.02
CA LEU A 108 9.86 20.81 -13.44
C LEU A 108 9.41 22.23 -13.14
N ILE A 109 10.33 23.09 -12.81
CA ILE A 109 10.04 24.48 -12.47
C ILE A 109 9.96 25.35 -13.70
N ALA A 110 10.74 25.03 -14.70
CA ALA A 110 10.81 25.84 -15.91
C ALA A 110 9.47 25.85 -16.63
N PRO A 111 9.01 26.99 -17.08
CA PRO A 111 7.75 27.09 -17.82
C PRO A 111 7.82 26.42 -19.18
#